data_d39c5c97a735c23ef600fde989ed5036
#
_entry.id   d39c5c97a735c23ef600fde989ed5036
#
_cell.length_a   1.000
_cell.length_b   1.000
_cell.length_c   1.000
_cell.angle_alpha   90.00
_cell.angle_beta   90.00
_cell.angle_gamma   90.00
#
_symmetry.space_group_name_H-M   'P 1'
#
loop_
_entity.id
_entity.type
_entity.pdbx_description
1 polymer ?
#
loop_
_entity_poly.entity_id
_entity_poly.type
_entity_poly.pdbx_seq_one_letter_code
_entity_poly.pdbx_strand_id
1 'polypeptide(L)'
;MPGQAWIVIARAGIMNMIRKRTFMGLLIFAWFPFIARAIQIYVTANYPQVAMFAPTAETFRQFLEQQDTFVFFVTIYVGAGLIASDRRANALQIYLSKPLMRTEYIFGKAAILFAFLLFVTLVPALLLLVVQVLFAGSFAFLKKNLFLFPAITVAAMLQAILATFTMLALSSLSKSTRYVGILYAGIIFFTAAIYGAMLAITGSTRLSWLSLTANLTQVVDVIFRLKPRYATPWPVSLIVILGLVALSISVLERRVRGVEVVT
;
A
#
# COMPACT_ATOMS: atom_id res chain seq x y z
N MET A 1 17.95 25.30 -3.94
CA MET A 1 16.64 25.67 -4.49
C MET A 1 15.60 25.27 -3.44
N PRO A 2 14.84 26.18 -2.85
CA PRO A 2 13.74 25.86 -1.98
C PRO A 2 12.68 25.10 -2.80
N GLY A 3 12.09 24.03 -2.26
CA GLY A 3 11.08 23.22 -2.92
C GLY A 3 11.52 21.89 -3.52
N GLN A 4 12.81 21.53 -3.51
CA GLN A 4 13.31 20.26 -4.06
C GLN A 4 13.95 19.35 -3.00
N ALA A 5 13.95 19.73 -1.74
CA ALA A 5 14.60 18.97 -0.67
C ALA A 5 13.95 17.58 -0.47
N TRP A 6 12.64 17.45 -0.69
CA TRP A 6 11.95 16.18 -0.61
C TRP A 6 12.46 15.14 -1.62
N ILE A 7 12.89 15.58 -2.83
CA ILE A 7 13.44 14.66 -3.86
C ILE A 7 14.78 14.09 -3.37
N VAL A 8 15.62 14.93 -2.77
CA VAL A 8 16.93 14.51 -2.23
C VAL A 8 16.73 13.50 -1.11
N ILE A 9 15.78 13.75 -0.19
CA ILE A 9 15.43 12.84 0.90
C ILE A 9 14.91 11.51 0.34
N ALA A 10 13.97 11.56 -0.61
CA ALA A 10 13.40 10.39 -1.24
C ALA A 10 14.47 9.55 -1.96
N ARG A 11 15.30 10.18 -2.81
CA ARG A 11 16.37 9.49 -3.54
C ARG A 11 17.39 8.84 -2.61
N ALA A 12 17.86 9.55 -1.61
CA ALA A 12 18.81 9.03 -0.62
C ALA A 12 18.20 7.85 0.16
N GLY A 13 16.94 7.96 0.58
CA GLY A 13 16.24 6.91 1.30
C GLY A 13 16.02 5.66 0.46
N ILE A 14 15.57 5.80 -0.79
CA ILE A 14 15.39 4.70 -1.74
C ILE A 14 16.72 3.99 -1.98
N MET A 15 17.80 4.75 -2.28
CA MET A 15 19.12 4.18 -2.53
C MET A 15 19.65 3.42 -1.32
N ASN A 16 19.46 3.95 -0.10
CA ASN A 16 19.87 3.28 1.12
C ASN A 16 19.13 1.95 1.35
N MET A 17 17.83 1.89 1.00
CA MET A 17 17.04 0.65 1.14
C MET A 17 17.45 -0.40 0.10
N ILE A 18 17.64 -0.02 -1.16
CA ILE A 18 18.04 -0.94 -2.23
C ILE A 18 19.40 -1.60 -1.96
N ARG A 19 20.31 -0.92 -1.27
CA ARG A 19 21.62 -1.48 -0.91
C ARG A 19 21.55 -2.60 0.15
N LYS A 20 20.41 -2.76 0.85
CA LYS A 20 20.25 -3.79 1.86
C LYS A 20 19.88 -5.12 1.21
N ARG A 21 20.75 -6.13 1.32
CA ARG A 21 20.54 -7.46 0.73
C ARG A 21 19.24 -8.13 1.16
N THR A 22 18.89 -8.02 2.45
CA THR A 22 17.63 -8.57 2.98
C THR A 22 16.39 -7.91 2.37
N PHE A 23 16.44 -6.60 2.12
CA PHE A 23 15.36 -5.88 1.47
C PHE A 23 15.22 -6.27 -0.01
N MET A 24 16.34 -6.42 -0.72
CA MET A 24 16.32 -6.91 -2.10
C MET A 24 15.72 -8.32 -2.20
N GLY A 25 16.04 -9.19 -1.26
CA GLY A 25 15.40 -10.52 -1.18
C GLY A 25 13.88 -10.42 -1.01
N LEU A 26 13.41 -9.53 -0.13
CA LEU A 26 11.96 -9.28 0.05
C LEU A 26 11.31 -8.75 -1.23
N LEU A 27 11.95 -7.82 -1.94
CA LEU A 27 11.43 -7.28 -3.21
C LEU A 27 11.35 -8.36 -4.29
N ILE A 28 12.38 -9.19 -4.44
CA ILE A 28 12.39 -10.30 -5.41
C ILE A 28 11.26 -11.28 -5.07
N PHE A 29 11.10 -11.63 -3.80
CA PHE A 29 10.03 -12.53 -3.37
C PHE A 29 8.63 -11.95 -3.58
N ALA A 30 8.47 -10.63 -3.46
CA ALA A 30 7.22 -9.92 -3.73
C ALA A 30 6.76 -10.03 -5.20
N TRP A 31 7.66 -10.38 -6.12
CA TRP A 31 7.32 -10.59 -7.54
C TRP A 31 6.89 -12.02 -7.86
N PHE A 32 6.96 -12.94 -6.88
CA PHE A 32 6.54 -14.32 -7.08
C PHE A 32 5.07 -14.47 -7.54
N PRO A 33 4.08 -13.75 -6.96
CA PRO A 33 2.71 -13.79 -7.44
C PRO A 33 2.55 -13.33 -8.89
N PHE A 34 3.37 -12.37 -9.34
CA PHE A 34 3.39 -11.94 -10.74
C PHE A 34 3.79 -13.08 -11.66
N ILE A 35 4.86 -13.82 -11.34
CA ILE A 35 5.33 -14.97 -12.13
C ILE A 35 4.23 -16.04 -12.20
N ALA A 36 3.62 -16.38 -11.08
CA ALA A 36 2.55 -17.36 -11.01
C ALA A 36 1.33 -16.96 -11.90
N ARG A 37 0.93 -15.69 -11.86
CA ARG A 37 -0.16 -15.16 -12.69
C ARG A 37 0.22 -15.06 -14.17
N ALA A 38 1.46 -14.70 -14.49
CA ALA A 38 1.95 -14.68 -15.87
C ALA A 38 1.93 -16.09 -16.49
N ILE A 39 2.33 -17.11 -15.72
CA ILE A 39 2.23 -18.52 -16.14
C ILE A 39 0.75 -18.92 -16.35
N GLN A 40 -0.14 -18.56 -15.44
CA GLN A 40 -1.59 -18.80 -15.60
C GLN A 40 -2.11 -18.20 -16.90
N ILE A 41 -1.77 -16.95 -17.20
CA ILE A 41 -2.17 -16.24 -18.43
C ILE A 41 -1.63 -16.99 -19.67
N TYR A 42 -0.35 -17.36 -19.64
CA TYR A 42 0.27 -18.12 -20.75
C TYR A 42 -0.44 -19.45 -21.00
N VAL A 43 -0.69 -20.22 -19.96
CA VAL A 43 -1.33 -21.54 -20.06
C VAL A 43 -2.76 -21.41 -20.59
N THR A 44 -3.54 -20.47 -20.06
CA THR A 44 -4.93 -20.27 -20.52
C THR A 44 -5.05 -19.72 -21.95
N ALA A 45 -4.01 -19.02 -22.43
CA ALA A 45 -3.98 -18.51 -23.80
C ALA A 45 -3.63 -19.61 -24.83
N ASN A 46 -2.80 -20.61 -24.44
CA ASN A 46 -2.28 -21.61 -25.37
C ASN A 46 -3.01 -22.97 -25.30
N TYR A 47 -3.74 -23.25 -24.22
CA TYR A 47 -4.42 -24.54 -24.01
C TYR A 47 -5.94 -24.35 -23.86
N PRO A 48 -6.74 -24.66 -24.90
CA PRO A 48 -8.20 -24.49 -24.88
C PRO A 48 -8.90 -25.25 -23.74
N GLN A 49 -8.33 -26.36 -23.28
CA GLN A 49 -8.90 -27.19 -22.19
C GLN A 49 -9.02 -26.43 -20.87
N VAL A 50 -8.18 -25.43 -20.65
CA VAL A 50 -8.17 -24.61 -19.43
C VAL A 50 -8.65 -23.17 -19.66
N ALA A 51 -9.28 -22.88 -20.79
CA ALA A 51 -9.79 -21.56 -21.13
C ALA A 51 -10.82 -21.03 -20.11
N MET A 52 -11.47 -21.91 -19.34
CA MET A 52 -12.35 -21.53 -18.24
C MET A 52 -11.66 -20.70 -17.13
N PHE A 53 -10.33 -20.79 -17.02
CA PHE A 53 -9.51 -19.99 -16.10
C PHE A 53 -8.92 -18.74 -16.76
N ALA A 54 -9.43 -18.33 -17.92
CA ALA A 54 -8.98 -17.15 -18.63
C ALA A 54 -9.09 -15.88 -17.72
N PRO A 55 -8.13 -14.96 -17.81
CA PRO A 55 -8.11 -13.78 -16.95
C PRO A 55 -9.36 -12.91 -17.13
N THR A 56 -9.90 -12.49 -16.00
CA THR A 56 -11.04 -11.57 -15.88
C THR A 56 -10.65 -10.37 -15.02
N ALA A 57 -11.53 -9.41 -14.83
CA ALA A 57 -11.32 -8.31 -13.88
C ALA A 57 -11.01 -8.84 -12.46
N GLU A 58 -11.65 -9.93 -12.07
CA GLU A 58 -11.42 -10.57 -10.78
C GLU A 58 -9.98 -11.10 -10.63
N THR A 59 -9.38 -11.60 -11.70
CA THR A 59 -7.98 -12.07 -11.68
C THR A 59 -7.01 -10.95 -11.28
N PHE A 60 -7.18 -9.74 -11.82
CA PHE A 60 -6.36 -8.58 -11.49
C PHE A 60 -6.61 -8.07 -10.07
N ARG A 61 -7.88 -8.08 -9.63
CA ARG A 61 -8.22 -7.76 -8.24
C ARG A 61 -7.60 -8.76 -7.27
N GLN A 62 -7.72 -10.06 -7.53
CA GLN A 62 -7.10 -11.12 -6.73
C GLN A 62 -5.59 -11.01 -6.69
N PHE A 63 -4.97 -10.56 -7.79
CA PHE A 63 -3.54 -10.29 -7.80
C PHE A 63 -3.16 -9.19 -6.80
N LEU A 64 -3.88 -8.06 -6.78
CA LEU A 64 -3.63 -7.00 -5.79
C LEU A 64 -3.86 -7.50 -4.36
N GLU A 65 -4.87 -8.32 -4.12
CA GLU A 65 -5.12 -8.95 -2.82
C GLU A 65 -3.97 -9.89 -2.39
N GLN A 66 -3.40 -10.64 -3.32
CA GLN A 66 -2.20 -11.45 -3.05
C GLN A 66 -0.99 -10.60 -2.68
N GLN A 67 -0.91 -9.38 -3.22
CA GLN A 67 0.15 -8.43 -2.88
C GLN A 67 0.00 -7.82 -1.48
N ASP A 68 -1.16 -7.90 -0.83
CA ASP A 68 -1.38 -7.35 0.52
C ASP A 68 -0.35 -7.86 1.53
N THR A 69 0.04 -9.14 1.44
CA THR A 69 1.06 -9.73 2.29
C THR A 69 2.42 -9.04 2.11
N PHE A 70 2.80 -8.77 0.87
CA PHE A 70 4.08 -8.10 0.58
C PHE A 70 4.02 -6.62 0.92
N VAL A 71 2.89 -5.97 0.67
CA VAL A 71 2.64 -4.59 1.12
C VAL A 71 2.82 -4.50 2.64
N PHE A 72 2.28 -5.43 3.41
CA PHE A 72 2.45 -5.48 4.86
C PHE A 72 3.93 -5.57 5.27
N PHE A 73 4.68 -6.52 4.72
CA PHE A 73 6.10 -6.70 5.07
C PHE A 73 6.97 -5.52 4.60
N VAL A 74 6.77 -5.02 3.38
CA VAL A 74 7.49 -3.85 2.86
C VAL A 74 7.18 -2.61 3.69
N THR A 75 5.92 -2.41 4.08
CA THR A 75 5.49 -1.30 4.92
C THR A 75 6.21 -1.32 6.27
N ILE A 76 6.28 -2.47 6.94
CA ILE A 76 7.00 -2.60 8.21
C ILE A 76 8.49 -2.41 8.01
N TYR A 77 9.09 -3.10 7.04
CA TYR A 77 10.54 -3.09 6.85
C TYR A 77 11.09 -1.70 6.50
N VAL A 78 10.43 -1.01 5.57
CA VAL A 78 10.84 0.34 5.13
C VAL A 78 10.31 1.40 6.07
N GLY A 79 9.00 1.37 6.34
CA GLY A 79 8.27 2.48 6.92
C GLY A 79 8.48 2.65 8.42
N ALA A 80 8.63 1.55 9.17
CA ALA A 80 8.68 1.62 10.63
C ALA A 80 9.85 2.48 11.16
N GLY A 81 10.97 2.49 10.44
CA GLY A 81 12.15 3.26 10.80
C GLY A 81 12.26 4.66 10.19
N LEU A 82 11.39 5.04 9.25
CA LEU A 82 11.58 6.27 8.47
C LEU A 82 11.62 7.55 9.31
N ILE A 83 10.79 7.65 10.33
CA ILE A 83 10.78 8.78 11.28
C ILE A 83 11.30 8.37 12.63
N ALA A 84 11.00 7.14 13.09
CA ALA A 84 11.41 6.64 14.40
C ALA A 84 12.94 6.63 14.58
N SER A 85 13.71 6.27 13.55
CA SER A 85 15.17 6.31 13.59
C SER A 85 15.71 7.74 13.67
N ASP A 86 15.13 8.69 12.93
CA ASP A 86 15.54 10.09 12.96
C ASP A 86 15.24 10.70 14.35
N ARG A 87 14.12 10.34 14.96
CA ARG A 87 13.77 10.75 16.32
C ARG A 87 14.71 10.14 17.38
N ARG A 88 15.15 8.89 17.18
CA ARG A 88 16.11 8.24 18.07
C ARG A 88 17.47 8.94 18.02
N ALA A 89 17.91 9.29 16.82
CA ALA A 89 19.19 9.95 16.59
C ALA A 89 19.15 11.46 16.85
N ASN A 90 18.02 12.03 17.30
CA ASN A 90 17.75 13.48 17.40
C ASN A 90 18.04 14.25 16.09
N ALA A 91 18.10 13.53 14.96
CA ALA A 91 18.38 14.10 13.65
C ALA A 91 17.26 15.04 13.16
N LEU A 92 16.05 14.87 13.70
CA LEU A 92 14.92 15.74 13.37
C LEU A 92 15.19 17.20 13.68
N GLN A 93 15.89 17.51 14.79
CA GLN A 93 16.28 18.86 15.15
C GLN A 93 17.30 19.44 14.17
N ILE A 94 18.26 18.62 13.71
CA ILE A 94 19.26 19.03 12.72
C ILE A 94 18.65 19.28 11.35
N TYR A 95 17.67 18.45 10.93
CA TYR A 95 16.96 18.67 9.67
C TYR A 95 16.14 19.94 9.69
N LEU A 96 15.47 20.25 10.80
CA LEU A 96 14.58 21.40 10.92
C LEU A 96 15.32 22.71 11.31
N SER A 97 16.59 22.64 11.70
CA SER A 97 17.45 23.83 11.84
C SER A 97 17.97 24.37 10.49
N LYS A 98 17.86 23.59 9.41
CA LYS A 98 18.13 24.04 8.04
C LYS A 98 16.84 24.59 7.43
N PRO A 99 16.87 25.34 6.31
CA PRO A 99 15.67 25.86 5.64
C PRO A 99 14.88 24.72 4.94
N LEU A 100 14.52 23.67 5.69
CA LEU A 100 13.73 22.54 5.24
C LEU A 100 12.31 22.69 5.80
N MET A 101 11.32 22.79 4.92
CA MET A 101 9.92 22.81 5.36
C MET A 101 9.50 21.46 5.91
N ARG A 102 8.66 21.45 6.95
CA ARG A 102 8.10 20.22 7.54
C ARG A 102 7.40 19.34 6.51
N THR A 103 6.68 19.98 5.61
CA THR A 103 5.98 19.32 4.50
C THR A 103 6.96 18.58 3.58
N GLU A 104 8.08 19.21 3.20
CA GLU A 104 9.11 18.59 2.36
C GLU A 104 9.72 17.34 3.03
N TYR A 105 9.93 17.40 4.35
CA TYR A 105 10.44 16.25 5.10
C TYR A 105 9.41 15.10 5.09
N ILE A 106 8.14 15.38 5.40
CA ILE A 106 7.07 14.38 5.42
C ILE A 106 6.88 13.79 4.02
N PHE A 107 6.79 14.63 2.99
CA PHE A 107 6.65 14.15 1.61
C PHE A 107 7.87 13.34 1.14
N GLY A 108 9.09 13.75 1.50
CA GLY A 108 10.29 12.99 1.18
C GLY A 108 10.29 11.59 1.81
N LYS A 109 9.88 11.50 3.08
CA LYS A 109 9.76 10.21 3.78
C LYS A 109 8.59 9.37 3.24
N ALA A 110 7.46 10.00 2.94
CA ALA A 110 6.31 9.33 2.32
C ALA A 110 6.68 8.77 0.94
N ALA A 111 7.37 9.53 0.11
CA ALA A 111 7.77 9.12 -1.23
C ALA A 111 8.65 7.87 -1.24
N ILE A 112 9.49 7.65 -0.20
CA ILE A 112 10.31 6.43 -0.09
C ILE A 112 9.42 5.19 0.01
N LEU A 113 8.50 5.17 0.98
CA LEU A 113 7.65 4.02 1.21
C LEU A 113 6.65 3.84 0.06
N PHE A 114 6.02 4.93 -0.37
CA PHE A 114 5.05 4.94 -1.46
C PHE A 114 5.63 4.38 -2.76
N ALA A 115 6.85 4.77 -3.13
CA ALA A 115 7.53 4.26 -4.32
C ALA A 115 7.74 2.74 -4.26
N PHE A 116 8.17 2.19 -3.11
CA PHE A 116 8.34 0.74 -2.97
C PHE A 116 7.00 0.00 -2.97
N LEU A 117 5.94 0.57 -2.38
CA LEU A 117 4.61 -0.04 -2.42
C LEU A 117 4.05 -0.08 -3.84
N LEU A 118 4.19 1.00 -4.61
CA LEU A 118 3.80 1.01 -6.02
C LEU A 118 4.65 0.04 -6.86
N PHE A 119 5.93 -0.10 -6.55
CA PHE A 119 6.81 -1.05 -7.24
C PHE A 119 6.38 -2.51 -7.04
N VAL A 120 5.83 -2.87 -5.88
CA VAL A 120 5.37 -4.24 -5.63
C VAL A 120 3.89 -4.46 -5.97
N THR A 121 3.09 -3.42 -6.14
CA THR A 121 1.66 -3.54 -6.45
C THR A 121 1.31 -3.08 -7.87
N LEU A 122 1.49 -1.78 -8.15
CA LEU A 122 1.08 -1.16 -9.41
C LEU A 122 1.89 -1.69 -10.59
N VAL A 123 3.22 -1.71 -10.47
CA VAL A 123 4.10 -2.09 -11.58
C VAL A 123 3.81 -3.51 -12.06
N PRO A 124 3.81 -4.56 -11.20
CA PRO A 124 3.54 -5.91 -11.66
C PRO A 124 2.08 -6.09 -12.11
N ALA A 125 1.10 -5.38 -11.52
CA ALA A 125 -0.29 -5.46 -11.98
C ALA A 125 -0.49 -4.89 -13.39
N LEU A 126 0.16 -3.76 -13.71
CA LEU A 126 0.14 -3.20 -15.06
C LEU A 126 0.92 -4.08 -16.06
N LEU A 127 2.05 -4.66 -15.63
CA LEU A 127 2.78 -5.62 -16.46
C LEU A 127 1.93 -6.87 -16.77
N LEU A 128 1.08 -7.35 -15.84
CA LEU A 128 0.15 -8.43 -16.13
C LEU A 128 -0.85 -8.09 -17.23
N LEU A 129 -1.32 -6.82 -17.31
CA LEU A 129 -2.14 -6.37 -18.45
C LEU A 129 -1.37 -6.45 -19.77
N VAL A 130 -0.10 -6.07 -19.77
CA VAL A 130 0.76 -6.19 -20.96
C VAL A 130 0.94 -7.66 -21.33
N VAL A 131 1.25 -8.52 -20.37
CA VAL A 131 1.38 -9.97 -20.56
C VAL A 131 0.09 -10.56 -21.14
N GLN A 132 -1.07 -10.14 -20.64
CA GLN A 132 -2.36 -10.58 -21.15
C GLN A 132 -2.56 -10.21 -22.62
N VAL A 133 -2.19 -9.00 -23.03
CA VAL A 133 -2.30 -8.56 -24.44
C VAL A 133 -1.34 -9.35 -25.32
N LEU A 134 -0.11 -9.56 -24.87
CA LEU A 134 0.93 -10.27 -25.62
C LEU A 134 0.54 -11.74 -25.89
N PHE A 135 0.03 -12.44 -24.88
CA PHE A 135 -0.33 -13.86 -25.05
C PHE A 135 -1.71 -14.07 -25.66
N ALA A 136 -2.66 -13.14 -25.47
CA ALA A 136 -3.95 -13.21 -26.16
C ALA A 136 -3.87 -12.97 -27.67
N GLY A 137 -2.74 -12.48 -28.18
CA GLY A 137 -2.52 -12.18 -29.60
C GLY A 137 -3.46 -11.11 -30.17
N SER A 138 -4.27 -10.46 -29.34
CA SER A 138 -5.22 -9.43 -29.78
C SER A 138 -5.47 -8.38 -28.70
N PHE A 139 -5.77 -7.16 -29.14
CA PHE A 139 -6.21 -6.07 -28.25
C PHE A 139 -7.68 -6.18 -27.83
N ALA A 140 -8.40 -7.22 -28.24
CA ALA A 140 -9.84 -7.37 -27.96
C ALA A 140 -10.13 -7.36 -26.44
N PHE A 141 -9.32 -8.07 -25.66
CA PHE A 141 -9.44 -8.07 -24.20
C PHE A 141 -9.28 -6.65 -23.62
N LEU A 142 -8.24 -5.94 -24.03
CA LEU A 142 -7.97 -4.60 -23.55
C LEU A 142 -9.08 -3.61 -23.95
N LYS A 143 -9.55 -3.66 -25.21
CA LYS A 143 -10.65 -2.82 -25.68
C LYS A 143 -11.94 -3.04 -24.87
N LYS A 144 -12.24 -4.30 -24.54
CA LYS A 144 -13.41 -4.66 -23.72
C LYS A 144 -13.25 -4.26 -22.25
N ASN A 145 -12.02 -4.20 -21.75
CA ASN A 145 -11.69 -4.00 -20.34
C ASN A 145 -10.79 -2.77 -20.10
N LEU A 146 -10.96 -1.69 -20.88
CA LEU A 146 -10.16 -0.46 -20.72
C LEU A 146 -10.21 0.12 -19.29
N PHE A 147 -11.29 -0.13 -18.57
CA PHE A 147 -11.45 0.30 -17.19
C PHE A 147 -10.46 -0.36 -16.22
N LEU A 148 -9.83 -1.49 -16.60
CA LEU A 148 -8.86 -2.16 -15.72
C LEU A 148 -7.62 -1.31 -15.46
N PHE A 149 -7.15 -0.55 -16.45
CA PHE A 149 -6.00 0.32 -16.28
C PHE A 149 -6.21 1.36 -15.15
N PRO A 150 -7.25 2.21 -15.20
CA PRO A 150 -7.54 3.12 -14.08
C PRO A 150 -7.95 2.37 -12.80
N ALA A 151 -8.64 1.24 -12.89
CA ALA A 151 -9.03 0.47 -11.72
C ALA A 151 -7.82 -0.05 -10.93
N ILE A 152 -6.85 -0.67 -11.60
CA ILE A 152 -5.59 -1.13 -11.00
C ILE A 152 -4.84 0.06 -10.39
N THR A 153 -4.73 1.17 -11.14
CA THR A 153 -3.99 2.35 -10.69
C THR A 153 -4.61 2.94 -9.42
N VAL A 154 -5.92 3.17 -9.42
CA VAL A 154 -6.64 3.76 -8.27
C VAL A 154 -6.59 2.83 -7.06
N ALA A 155 -6.80 1.52 -7.25
CA ALA A 155 -6.75 0.55 -6.17
C ALA A 155 -5.34 0.46 -5.54
N ALA A 156 -4.29 0.35 -6.35
CA ALA A 156 -2.91 0.30 -5.87
C ALA A 156 -2.50 1.62 -5.17
N MET A 157 -2.91 2.78 -5.70
CA MET A 157 -2.66 4.07 -5.07
C MET A 157 -3.38 4.19 -3.73
N LEU A 158 -4.65 3.81 -3.65
CA LEU A 158 -5.43 3.85 -2.41
C LEU A 158 -4.76 3.02 -1.32
N GLN A 159 -4.35 1.79 -1.65
CA GLN A 159 -3.63 0.90 -0.76
C GLN A 159 -2.29 1.48 -0.31
N ALA A 160 -1.50 2.00 -1.25
CA ALA A 160 -0.19 2.58 -0.96
C ALA A 160 -0.30 3.85 -0.10
N ILE A 161 -1.28 4.72 -0.36
CA ILE A 161 -1.55 5.93 0.45
C ILE A 161 -1.92 5.53 1.88
N LEU A 162 -2.89 4.61 2.03
CA LEU A 162 -3.35 4.15 3.33
C LEU A 162 -2.19 3.57 4.17
N ALA A 163 -1.42 2.64 3.60
CA ALA A 163 -0.29 2.01 4.27
C ALA A 163 0.82 3.03 4.61
N THR A 164 1.16 3.92 3.67
CA THR A 164 2.22 4.91 3.85
C THR A 164 1.89 5.88 4.98
N PHE A 165 0.75 6.53 4.95
CA PHE A 165 0.42 7.54 5.95
C PHE A 165 0.17 6.93 7.33
N THR A 166 -0.50 5.78 7.41
CA THR A 166 -0.69 5.06 8.67
C THR A 166 0.66 4.67 9.28
N MET A 167 1.56 4.10 8.49
CA MET A 167 2.88 3.71 8.98
C MET A 167 3.73 4.91 9.40
N LEU A 168 3.75 6.00 8.64
CA LEU A 168 4.50 7.20 8.99
C LEU A 168 3.95 7.86 10.27
N ALA A 169 2.62 7.90 10.44
CA ALA A 169 2.00 8.40 11.67
C ALA A 169 2.50 7.60 12.88
N LEU A 170 2.45 6.26 12.81
CA LEU A 170 2.97 5.40 13.87
C LEU A 170 4.48 5.58 14.09
N SER A 171 5.26 5.71 13.01
CA SER A 171 6.70 5.97 13.08
C SER A 171 7.02 7.31 13.74
N SER A 172 6.12 8.29 13.63
CA SER A 172 6.25 9.58 14.31
C SER A 172 5.95 9.53 15.80
N LEU A 173 5.24 8.51 16.30
CA LEU A 173 4.84 8.40 17.70
C LEU A 173 5.90 7.74 18.58
N SER A 174 6.81 6.95 18.02
CA SER A 174 7.80 6.17 18.78
C SER A 174 9.23 6.45 18.30
N LYS A 175 10.22 6.25 19.20
CA LYS A 175 11.66 6.20 18.88
C LYS A 175 12.12 4.78 18.55
N SER A 176 11.28 3.76 18.77
CA SER A 176 11.61 2.35 18.57
C SER A 176 10.96 1.82 17.30
N THR A 177 11.77 1.48 16.31
CA THR A 177 11.32 0.85 15.05
C THR A 177 10.54 -0.46 15.29
N ARG A 178 10.96 -1.26 16.30
CA ARG A 178 10.28 -2.52 16.64
C ARG A 178 8.85 -2.28 17.12
N TYR A 179 8.67 -1.31 18.02
CA TYR A 179 7.34 -0.94 18.53
C TYR A 179 6.42 -0.43 17.43
N VAL A 180 6.95 0.36 16.49
CA VAL A 180 6.17 0.85 15.35
C VAL A 180 5.67 -0.31 14.50
N GLY A 181 6.54 -1.27 14.19
CA GLY A 181 6.15 -2.47 13.43
C GLY A 181 5.07 -3.30 14.14
N ILE A 182 5.22 -3.49 15.46
CA ILE A 182 4.23 -4.21 16.29
C ILE A 182 2.89 -3.46 16.31
N LEU A 183 2.90 -2.13 16.46
CA LEU A 183 1.68 -1.33 16.46
C LEU A 183 0.94 -1.41 15.12
N TYR A 184 1.69 -1.33 14.01
CA TYR A 184 1.09 -1.46 12.67
C TYR A 184 0.47 -2.84 12.47
N ALA A 185 1.20 -3.90 12.81
CA ALA A 185 0.68 -5.27 12.78
C ALA A 185 -0.54 -5.42 13.69
N GLY A 186 -0.48 -4.84 14.90
CA GLY A 186 -1.58 -4.83 15.86
C GLY A 186 -2.84 -4.20 15.27
N ILE A 187 -2.74 -3.05 14.62
CA ILE A 187 -3.91 -2.41 13.99
C ILE A 187 -4.55 -3.34 12.96
N ILE A 188 -3.74 -3.93 12.08
CA ILE A 188 -4.26 -4.80 11.02
C ILE A 188 -4.89 -6.06 11.59
N PHE A 189 -4.16 -6.80 12.44
CA PHE A 189 -4.65 -8.08 12.96
C PHE A 189 -5.75 -7.91 14.01
N PHE A 190 -5.67 -6.88 14.87
CA PHE A 190 -6.67 -6.64 15.90
C PHE A 190 -8.02 -6.22 15.29
N THR A 191 -8.00 -5.32 14.30
CA THR A 191 -9.24 -4.90 13.62
C THR A 191 -9.85 -6.07 12.84
N ALA A 192 -9.05 -6.92 12.22
CA ALA A 192 -9.52 -8.13 11.55
C ALA A 192 -10.09 -9.16 12.56
N ALA A 193 -9.45 -9.33 13.72
CA ALA A 193 -9.92 -10.23 14.76
C ALA A 193 -11.26 -9.77 15.37
N ILE A 194 -11.41 -8.46 15.64
CA ILE A 194 -12.68 -7.89 16.12
C ILE A 194 -13.80 -8.16 15.10
N TYR A 195 -13.53 -7.89 13.81
CA TYR A 195 -14.52 -8.17 12.77
C TYR A 195 -14.85 -9.66 12.69
N GLY A 196 -13.85 -10.54 12.75
CA GLY A 196 -14.05 -11.99 12.75
C GLY A 196 -14.92 -12.47 13.93
N ALA A 197 -14.68 -11.95 15.14
CA ALA A 197 -15.49 -12.22 16.31
C ALA A 197 -16.95 -11.74 16.13
N MET A 198 -17.14 -10.52 15.62
CA MET A 198 -18.47 -9.99 15.35
C MET A 198 -19.20 -10.78 14.27
N LEU A 199 -18.51 -11.23 13.23
CA LEU A 199 -19.05 -12.07 12.19
C LEU A 199 -19.50 -13.43 12.76
N ALA A 200 -18.71 -14.04 13.65
CA ALA A 200 -19.06 -15.30 14.31
C ALA A 200 -20.30 -15.17 15.21
N ILE A 201 -20.47 -14.03 15.89
CA ILE A 201 -21.61 -13.78 16.78
C ILE A 201 -22.87 -13.42 15.99
N THR A 202 -22.76 -12.56 14.99
CA THR A 202 -23.93 -11.98 14.29
C THR A 202 -24.32 -12.72 13.03
N GLY A 203 -23.42 -13.56 12.45
CA GLY A 203 -23.59 -14.18 11.14
C GLY A 203 -23.66 -13.18 9.97
N SER A 204 -23.37 -11.90 10.22
CA SER A 204 -23.56 -10.80 9.25
C SER A 204 -22.28 -10.06 8.95
N THR A 205 -22.07 -9.78 7.66
CA THR A 205 -20.92 -8.96 7.20
C THR A 205 -21.15 -7.45 7.30
N ARG A 206 -22.25 -7.00 7.93
CA ARG A 206 -22.56 -5.55 8.09
C ARG A 206 -21.54 -4.79 8.94
N LEU A 207 -20.78 -5.47 9.78
CA LEU A 207 -19.75 -4.89 10.64
C LEU A 207 -18.34 -4.97 10.03
N SER A 208 -18.22 -5.25 8.74
CA SER A 208 -16.92 -5.32 8.05
C SER A 208 -16.13 -4.00 8.09
N TRP A 209 -16.82 -2.86 8.32
CA TRP A 209 -16.18 -1.56 8.51
C TRP A 209 -15.23 -1.50 9.72
N LEU A 210 -15.33 -2.44 10.67
CA LEU A 210 -14.40 -2.56 11.80
C LEU A 210 -13.00 -3.07 11.35
N SER A 211 -12.91 -3.78 10.24
CA SER A 211 -11.63 -4.30 9.71
C SER A 211 -11.06 -3.39 8.64
N LEU A 212 -9.80 -2.98 8.82
CA LEU A 212 -9.11 -2.15 7.85
C LEU A 212 -8.96 -2.84 6.49
N THR A 213 -8.60 -4.12 6.51
CA THR A 213 -8.45 -4.94 5.30
C THR A 213 -9.79 -5.15 4.60
N ALA A 214 -10.87 -5.41 5.34
CA ALA A 214 -12.21 -5.58 4.75
C ALA A 214 -12.72 -4.27 4.11
N ASN A 215 -12.44 -3.10 4.71
CA ASN A 215 -12.77 -1.82 4.08
C ASN A 215 -12.05 -1.62 2.77
N LEU A 216 -10.73 -1.91 2.71
CA LEU A 216 -9.96 -1.80 1.48
C LEU A 216 -10.51 -2.74 0.41
N THR A 217 -10.74 -4.01 0.75
CA THR A 217 -11.33 -5.00 -0.14
C THR A 217 -12.69 -4.56 -0.70
N GLN A 218 -13.58 -4.02 0.14
CA GLN A 218 -14.90 -3.54 -0.26
C GLN A 218 -14.83 -2.42 -1.30
N VAL A 219 -13.94 -1.45 -1.09
CA VAL A 219 -13.74 -0.34 -2.04
C VAL A 219 -13.10 -0.83 -3.34
N VAL A 220 -12.11 -1.73 -3.24
CA VAL A 220 -11.43 -2.32 -4.41
C VAL A 220 -12.39 -3.15 -5.25
N ASP A 221 -13.28 -3.95 -4.64
CA ASP A 221 -14.30 -4.71 -5.40
C ASP A 221 -15.16 -3.76 -6.26
N VAL A 222 -15.58 -2.61 -5.72
CA VAL A 222 -16.36 -1.61 -6.47
C VAL A 222 -15.54 -0.95 -7.59
N ILE A 223 -14.27 -0.62 -7.33
CA ILE A 223 -13.35 -0.06 -8.34
C ILE A 223 -13.21 -1.01 -9.53
N PHE A 224 -13.16 -2.32 -9.27
CA PHE A 224 -13.08 -3.36 -10.29
C PHE A 224 -14.45 -3.74 -10.90
N ARG A 225 -15.53 -3.04 -10.54
CA ARG A 225 -16.91 -3.30 -10.98
C ARG A 225 -17.38 -4.71 -10.64
N LEU A 226 -16.88 -5.26 -9.54
CA LEU A 226 -17.28 -6.56 -9.02
C LEU A 226 -18.38 -6.40 -7.97
N LYS A 227 -19.10 -7.50 -7.71
CA LYS A 227 -20.08 -7.53 -6.61
C LYS A 227 -19.32 -7.42 -5.29
N PRO A 228 -19.66 -6.43 -4.44
CA PRO A 228 -19.06 -6.29 -3.14
C PRO A 228 -19.26 -7.54 -2.27
N ARG A 229 -18.22 -7.96 -1.57
CA ARG A 229 -18.24 -9.18 -0.73
C ARG A 229 -18.94 -8.99 0.61
N TYR A 230 -19.02 -7.76 1.08
CA TYR A 230 -19.57 -7.44 2.39
C TYR A 230 -20.88 -6.65 2.26
N ALA A 231 -21.75 -6.80 3.26
CA ALA A 231 -23.02 -6.10 3.33
C ALA A 231 -22.88 -4.62 3.79
N THR A 232 -21.69 -4.20 4.25
CA THR A 232 -21.40 -2.80 4.54
C THR A 232 -21.46 -1.99 3.23
N PRO A 233 -22.16 -0.84 3.17
CA PRO A 233 -22.12 0.03 2.00
C PRO A 233 -20.69 0.52 1.72
N TRP A 234 -20.24 0.45 0.47
CA TRP A 234 -18.89 0.86 0.08
C TRP A 234 -18.51 2.32 0.47
N PRO A 235 -19.45 3.31 0.48
CA PRO A 235 -19.11 4.66 0.93
C PRO A 235 -18.69 4.72 2.40
N VAL A 236 -19.25 3.85 3.25
CA VAL A 236 -18.85 3.76 4.67
C VAL A 236 -17.40 3.28 4.75
N SER A 237 -17.05 2.24 3.99
CA SER A 237 -15.67 1.74 3.93
C SER A 237 -14.69 2.80 3.42
N LEU A 238 -15.08 3.57 2.40
CA LEU A 238 -14.26 4.68 1.89
C LEU A 238 -14.07 5.78 2.93
N ILE A 239 -15.13 6.16 3.66
CA ILE A 239 -15.05 7.16 4.74
C ILE A 239 -14.11 6.70 5.85
N VAL A 240 -14.14 5.42 6.24
CA VAL A 240 -13.22 4.86 7.24
C VAL A 240 -11.77 4.96 6.75
N ILE A 241 -11.49 4.58 5.49
CA ILE A 241 -10.14 4.69 4.91
C ILE A 241 -9.67 6.15 4.88
N LEU A 242 -10.47 7.05 4.34
CA LEU A 242 -10.12 8.48 4.23
C LEU A 242 -9.98 9.12 5.62
N GLY A 243 -10.83 8.75 6.57
CA GLY A 243 -10.75 9.19 7.96
C GLY A 243 -9.45 8.77 8.63
N LEU A 244 -9.01 7.52 8.41
CA LEU A 244 -7.74 7.03 8.95
C LEU A 244 -6.54 7.74 8.29
N VAL A 245 -6.58 8.00 6.99
CA VAL A 245 -5.53 8.76 6.29
C VAL A 245 -5.48 10.20 6.81
N ALA A 246 -6.62 10.88 6.96
CA ALA A 246 -6.70 12.24 7.50
C ALA A 246 -6.19 12.31 8.94
N LEU A 247 -6.57 11.34 9.79
CA LEU A 247 -6.05 11.21 11.15
C LEU A 247 -4.53 11.03 11.15
N SER A 248 -4.02 10.17 10.28
CA SER A 248 -2.59 9.91 10.15
C SER A 248 -1.81 11.15 9.75
N ILE A 249 -2.30 11.93 8.79
CA ILE A 249 -1.71 13.20 8.38
C ILE A 249 -1.73 14.21 9.54
N SER A 250 -2.85 14.34 10.26
CA SER A 250 -2.98 15.23 11.41
C SER A 250 -1.98 14.88 12.53
N VAL A 251 -1.78 13.57 12.79
CA VAL A 251 -0.77 13.09 13.75
C VAL A 251 0.64 13.46 13.28
N LEU A 252 0.95 13.26 12.00
CA LEU A 252 2.25 13.62 11.42
C LEU A 252 2.55 15.11 11.57
N GLU A 253 1.61 15.98 11.21
CA GLU A 253 1.77 17.43 11.30
C GLU A 253 2.01 17.90 12.74
N ARG A 254 1.31 17.30 13.71
CA ARG A 254 1.47 17.64 15.13
C ARG A 254 2.79 17.12 15.72
N ARG A 255 3.27 15.96 15.27
CA ARG A 255 4.45 15.30 15.85
C ARG A 255 5.77 15.71 15.19
N VAL A 256 5.75 16.11 13.93
CA VAL A 256 6.90 16.64 13.18
C VAL A 256 6.98 18.16 13.34
N ARG A 257 6.74 18.69 14.55
CA ARG A 257 7.01 20.09 14.88
C ARG A 257 8.48 20.27 15.21
N GLY A 258 9.12 21.27 14.59
CA GLY A 258 10.42 21.73 15.05
C GLY A 258 10.29 22.29 16.46
N VAL A 259 11.32 22.10 17.28
CA VAL A 259 11.46 22.89 18.49
C VAL A 259 11.67 24.33 17.99
N GLU A 260 10.69 25.18 18.19
CA GLU A 260 10.88 26.62 18.05
C GLU A 260 11.93 26.97 19.09
N VAL A 261 13.13 27.30 18.61
CA VAL A 261 14.13 27.93 19.48
C VAL A 261 13.54 29.29 19.80
N VAL A 262 12.99 29.41 21.00
CA VAL A 262 12.61 30.70 21.57
C VAL A 262 13.94 31.46 21.73
N THR A 263 14.16 32.40 20.82
CA THR A 263 15.20 33.43 20.95
C THR A 263 14.74 34.47 21.93
#